data_5a8b4eeda491adc0c237b6d1f85feaaa
#
_entry.id   5a8b4eeda491adc0c237b6d1f85feaaa
#
_cell.length_a   1.000
_cell.length_b   1.000
_cell.length_c   1.000
_cell.angle_alpha   90.00
_cell.angle_beta   90.00
_cell.angle_gamma   90.00
#
_symmetry.space_group_name_H-M   'P 1'
#
loop_
_entity.id
_entity.type
_entity.pdbx_description
1 polymer ?
#
loop_
_entity_poly.entity_id
_entity_poly.type
_entity_poly.pdbx_seq_one_letter_code
_entity_poly.pdbx_strand_id
1 'polypeptide(L)'
;MITIEQLKDVKTRTEALYRYLDIENKKIQVEEEQLRTQAPGFWDDAKAAEEQMKKVKGLKKWIDGYKEVKTLCDELELAFDFYKEEMVTEEEVDGLYGRTVDALEDLELRNMLRQEEDPMDAVLKINSGAGGTESQDWASMLMRMYMRWAESHGYKCTVSNYQDGDEAGIKTVTMQIEGEFAYGYLKSENGVHRLVRVSPYNAQGKRMTSFASVFVTPLVDDSIEVYVDPSRVSWDLFRSGGAGGQNVNKVETGVRLRYQYKDPDTGEEEEILIENTESRKQLENRENAMRLLKSQLYDRALQKRKAKQAEIEAGKKKIEWGSQIRSYVFDDRRVKDHRTNYQTSDVNGVMDGKLDGFIKSYLMEFAGGE
;
A
#
# COMPACT_ATOMS: atom_id res chain seq x y z
N MET A 1 36.72 9.70 4.77
CA MET A 1 36.63 9.64 6.26
C MET A 1 35.50 10.49 6.76
N ILE A 2 34.64 9.96 7.64
CA ILE A 2 33.54 10.69 8.26
C ILE A 2 34.03 11.74 9.24
N THR A 3 33.27 12.81 9.41
CA THR A 3 33.54 13.88 10.38
C THR A 3 32.85 13.59 11.72
N ILE A 4 33.33 14.25 12.79
CA ILE A 4 32.66 14.18 14.10
C ILE A 4 31.23 14.73 14.03
N GLU A 5 30.97 15.71 13.17
CA GLU A 5 29.64 16.28 12.95
C GLU A 5 28.68 15.26 12.33
N GLN A 6 29.14 14.48 11.33
CA GLN A 6 28.34 13.41 10.72
C GLN A 6 28.02 12.29 11.71
N LEU A 7 28.97 11.89 12.56
CA LEU A 7 28.71 10.91 13.64
C LEU A 7 27.68 11.43 14.63
N LYS A 8 27.80 12.70 15.01
CA LYS A 8 26.86 13.36 15.95
C LYS A 8 25.47 13.49 15.34
N ASP A 9 25.37 13.77 14.04
CA ASP A 9 24.10 13.84 13.32
C ASP A 9 23.38 12.49 13.35
N VAL A 10 24.05 11.40 12.96
CA VAL A 10 23.49 10.04 12.97
C VAL A 10 23.00 9.67 14.38
N LYS A 11 23.77 9.99 15.42
CA LYS A 11 23.39 9.72 16.80
C LYS A 11 22.14 10.49 17.21
N THR A 12 22.09 11.79 16.91
CA THR A 12 20.95 12.65 17.21
C THR A 12 19.67 12.18 16.50
N ARG A 13 19.78 11.82 15.24
CA ARG A 13 18.66 11.28 14.44
C ARG A 13 18.18 9.94 15.00
N THR A 14 19.09 9.05 15.39
CA THR A 14 18.74 7.74 15.99
C THR A 14 17.98 7.94 17.32
N GLU A 15 18.41 8.89 18.18
CA GLU A 15 17.71 9.21 19.43
C GLU A 15 16.34 9.87 19.19
N ALA A 16 16.24 10.73 18.17
CA ALA A 16 14.98 11.34 17.79
C ALA A 16 13.99 10.27 17.29
N LEU A 17 14.47 9.32 16.49
CA LEU A 17 13.67 8.23 15.93
C LEU A 17 13.08 7.32 17.04
N TYR A 18 13.79 7.08 18.15
CA TYR A 18 13.26 6.36 19.31
C TYR A 18 11.96 6.98 19.84
N ARG A 19 11.93 8.32 19.92
CA ARG A 19 10.77 9.08 20.40
C ARG A 19 9.65 9.12 19.37
N TYR A 20 9.98 9.36 18.08
CA TYR A 20 8.99 9.43 17.01
C TYR A 20 8.29 8.08 16.77
N LEU A 21 9.02 6.98 16.88
CA LEU A 21 8.46 5.64 16.77
C LEU A 21 7.75 5.17 18.04
N ASP A 22 7.90 5.90 19.15
CA ASP A 22 7.33 5.53 20.44
C ASP A 22 7.67 4.08 20.84
N ILE A 23 8.97 3.78 20.76
CA ILE A 23 9.48 2.40 20.95
C ILE A 23 9.17 1.85 22.34
N GLU A 24 9.16 2.71 23.37
CA GLU A 24 8.86 2.29 24.74
C GLU A 24 7.43 1.75 24.87
N ASN A 25 6.43 2.51 24.38
CA ASN A 25 5.05 2.06 24.40
C ASN A 25 4.81 0.84 23.49
N LYS A 26 5.50 0.76 22.35
CA LYS A 26 5.42 -0.42 21.49
C LYS A 26 5.93 -1.69 22.17
N LYS A 27 6.98 -1.62 22.99
CA LYS A 27 7.46 -2.75 23.79
C LYS A 27 6.39 -3.22 24.77
N ILE A 28 5.79 -2.26 25.52
CA ILE A 28 4.70 -2.56 26.46
C ILE A 28 3.52 -3.22 25.72
N GLN A 29 3.11 -2.65 24.59
CA GLN A 29 2.04 -3.21 23.77
C GLN A 29 2.35 -4.64 23.28
N VAL A 30 3.60 -4.90 22.85
CA VAL A 30 4.00 -6.25 22.45
C VAL A 30 3.87 -7.24 23.61
N GLU A 31 4.29 -6.86 24.82
CA GLU A 31 4.16 -7.72 25.99
C GLU A 31 2.70 -8.00 26.35
N GLU A 32 1.84 -6.97 26.33
CA GLU A 32 0.41 -7.11 26.57
C GLU A 32 -0.27 -7.99 25.53
N GLU A 33 -0.01 -7.74 24.24
CA GLU A 33 -0.62 -8.51 23.15
C GLU A 33 -0.08 -9.96 23.09
N GLN A 34 1.17 -10.18 23.50
CA GLN A 34 1.71 -11.55 23.67
C GLN A 34 1.08 -12.28 24.85
N LEU A 35 0.79 -11.61 25.96
CA LEU A 35 0.07 -12.23 27.08
C LEU A 35 -1.32 -12.71 26.64
N ARG A 36 -2.00 -11.96 25.78
CA ARG A 36 -3.31 -12.36 25.20
C ARG A 36 -3.21 -13.65 24.39
N THR A 37 -2.09 -13.91 23.69
CA THR A 37 -1.90 -15.14 22.92
C THR A 37 -1.74 -16.38 23.80
N GLN A 38 -1.44 -16.20 25.09
CA GLN A 38 -1.31 -17.30 26.07
C GLN A 38 -2.61 -17.62 26.80
N ALA A 39 -3.69 -16.87 26.56
CA ALA A 39 -4.98 -17.09 27.21
C ALA A 39 -5.60 -18.42 26.77
N PRO A 40 -6.26 -19.16 27.70
CA PRO A 40 -6.98 -20.38 27.34
C PRO A 40 -8.04 -20.09 26.26
N GLY A 41 -8.10 -20.93 25.23
CA GLY A 41 -9.04 -20.76 24.11
C GLY A 41 -8.63 -19.77 23.03
N PHE A 42 -7.46 -19.14 23.12
CA PHE A 42 -6.98 -18.18 22.09
C PHE A 42 -6.90 -18.81 20.68
N TRP A 43 -6.51 -20.08 20.60
CA TRP A 43 -6.35 -20.80 19.34
C TRP A 43 -7.63 -21.43 18.80
N ASP A 44 -8.75 -21.32 19.53
CA ASP A 44 -10.04 -21.89 19.10
C ASP A 44 -10.65 -21.09 17.93
N ASP A 45 -10.32 -19.79 17.81
CA ASP A 45 -10.66 -18.95 16.66
C ASP A 45 -9.38 -18.66 15.85
N ALA A 46 -9.17 -19.42 14.78
CA ALA A 46 -7.97 -19.31 13.94
C ALA A 46 -7.83 -17.92 13.28
N LYS A 47 -8.95 -17.26 12.95
CA LYS A 47 -8.94 -15.94 12.30
C LYS A 47 -8.55 -14.83 13.28
N ALA A 48 -9.17 -14.80 14.44
CA ALA A 48 -8.82 -13.86 15.51
C ALA A 48 -7.36 -14.04 15.97
N ALA A 49 -6.89 -15.29 16.03
CA ALA A 49 -5.51 -15.61 16.36
C ALA A 49 -4.54 -15.08 15.27
N GLU A 50 -4.88 -15.23 13.99
CA GLU A 50 -4.06 -14.72 12.88
C GLU A 50 -3.96 -13.19 12.91
N GLU A 51 -5.08 -12.49 13.08
CA GLU A 51 -5.12 -11.01 13.19
C GLU A 51 -4.27 -10.53 14.36
N GLN A 52 -4.40 -11.19 15.51
CA GLN A 52 -3.61 -10.87 16.70
C GLN A 52 -2.11 -11.08 16.46
N MET A 53 -1.74 -12.19 15.83
CA MET A 53 -0.34 -12.47 15.49
C MET A 53 0.23 -11.49 14.47
N LYS A 54 -0.56 -11.05 13.48
CA LYS A 54 -0.18 -9.97 12.55
C LYS A 54 0.11 -8.67 13.30
N LYS A 55 -0.76 -8.29 14.24
CA LYS A 55 -0.57 -7.10 15.08
C LYS A 55 0.74 -7.16 15.88
N VAL A 56 0.98 -8.26 16.58
CA VAL A 56 2.21 -8.48 17.35
C VAL A 56 3.44 -8.42 16.44
N LYS A 57 3.39 -9.06 15.28
CA LYS A 57 4.48 -9.06 14.28
C LYS A 57 4.77 -7.65 13.77
N GLY A 58 3.73 -6.86 13.47
CA GLY A 58 3.87 -5.47 13.05
C GLY A 58 4.56 -4.61 14.10
N LEU A 59 4.14 -4.70 15.36
CA LEU A 59 4.78 -3.96 16.46
C LEU A 59 6.24 -4.37 16.67
N LYS A 60 6.54 -5.68 16.66
CA LYS A 60 7.91 -6.19 16.79
C LYS A 60 8.82 -5.68 15.70
N LYS A 61 8.33 -5.60 14.48
CA LYS A 61 9.13 -5.14 13.34
C LYS A 61 9.67 -3.71 13.52
N TRP A 62 8.88 -2.82 14.11
CA TRP A 62 9.35 -1.48 14.46
C TRP A 62 10.42 -1.49 15.55
N ILE A 63 10.25 -2.34 16.56
CA ILE A 63 11.22 -2.50 17.65
C ILE A 63 12.53 -3.08 17.12
N ASP A 64 12.45 -4.13 16.29
CA ASP A 64 13.61 -4.80 15.73
C ASP A 64 14.36 -3.89 14.75
N GLY A 65 13.65 -3.15 13.88
CA GLY A 65 14.24 -2.17 12.97
C GLY A 65 14.97 -1.05 13.73
N TYR A 66 14.36 -0.52 14.79
CA TYR A 66 15.05 0.46 15.64
C TYR A 66 16.29 -0.13 16.33
N LYS A 67 16.19 -1.38 16.82
CA LYS A 67 17.31 -2.07 17.48
C LYS A 67 18.48 -2.25 16.51
N GLU A 68 18.20 -2.60 15.25
CA GLU A 68 19.21 -2.72 14.19
C GLU A 68 19.94 -1.39 13.96
N VAL A 69 19.18 -0.31 13.75
CA VAL A 69 19.75 1.04 13.56
C VAL A 69 20.58 1.46 14.77
N LYS A 70 20.09 1.21 15.98
CA LYS A 70 20.80 1.52 17.21
C LYS A 70 22.12 0.75 17.33
N THR A 71 22.10 -0.55 17.01
CA THR A 71 23.30 -1.39 17.03
C THR A 71 24.34 -0.87 16.04
N LEU A 72 23.92 -0.57 14.79
CA LEU A 72 24.81 0.00 13.77
C LEU A 72 25.40 1.36 14.20
N CYS A 73 24.60 2.19 14.86
CA CYS A 73 25.05 3.49 15.39
C CYS A 73 26.12 3.31 16.50
N ASP A 74 25.91 2.35 17.41
CA ASP A 74 26.85 2.05 18.50
C ASP A 74 28.16 1.42 17.94
N GLU A 75 28.06 0.53 16.96
CA GLU A 75 29.21 -0.02 16.25
C GLU A 75 29.99 1.06 15.51
N LEU A 76 29.31 2.01 14.86
CA LEU A 76 29.94 3.14 14.18
C LEU A 76 30.71 4.04 15.18
N GLU A 77 30.16 4.32 16.35
CA GLU A 77 30.81 5.10 17.40
C GLU A 77 32.09 4.39 17.86
N LEU A 78 32.01 3.08 18.13
CA LEU A 78 33.15 2.26 18.51
C LEU A 78 34.24 2.20 17.40
N ALA A 79 33.83 2.00 16.15
CA ALA A 79 34.74 1.96 15.02
C ALA A 79 35.45 3.31 14.83
N PHE A 80 34.75 4.42 15.02
CA PHE A 80 35.33 5.76 14.95
C PHE A 80 36.37 6.01 16.06
N ASP A 81 36.13 5.49 17.27
CA ASP A 81 37.12 5.60 18.36
C ASP A 81 38.34 4.70 18.13
N PHE A 82 38.15 3.47 17.63
CA PHE A 82 39.24 2.58 17.25
C PHE A 82 40.06 3.12 16.07
N TYR A 83 39.45 3.87 15.16
CA TYR A 83 40.19 4.55 14.11
C TYR A 83 41.17 5.60 14.67
N LYS A 84 40.79 6.34 15.72
CA LYS A 84 41.69 7.29 16.39
C LYS A 84 42.91 6.59 17.03
N GLU A 85 42.72 5.32 17.40
CA GLU A 85 43.79 4.46 17.96
C GLU A 85 44.54 3.64 16.90
N GLU A 86 44.28 3.92 15.60
CA GLU A 86 44.90 3.24 14.44
C GLU A 86 44.61 1.73 14.38
N MET A 87 43.53 1.25 15.02
CA MET A 87 43.15 -0.17 15.04
C MET A 87 42.24 -0.57 13.87
N VAL A 88 41.58 0.39 13.22
CA VAL A 88 40.62 0.17 12.12
C VAL A 88 40.94 1.11 10.98
N THR A 89 40.66 0.70 9.75
CA THR A 89 40.93 1.49 8.55
C THR A 89 39.82 2.52 8.29
N GLU A 90 40.16 3.59 7.55
CA GLU A 90 39.18 4.61 7.11
C GLU A 90 38.07 4.00 6.26
N GLU A 91 38.38 3.06 5.38
CA GLU A 91 37.43 2.40 4.50
C GLU A 91 36.38 1.59 5.28
N GLU A 92 36.79 0.96 6.39
CA GLU A 92 35.88 0.21 7.27
C GLU A 92 34.89 1.14 7.99
N VAL A 93 35.38 2.29 8.48
CA VAL A 93 34.52 3.30 9.13
C VAL A 93 33.53 3.93 8.14
N ASP A 94 34.02 4.30 6.93
CA ASP A 94 33.17 4.89 5.89
C ASP A 94 32.14 3.88 5.37
N GLY A 95 32.50 2.60 5.25
CA GLY A 95 31.57 1.52 4.88
C GLY A 95 30.50 1.27 5.95
N LEU A 96 30.88 1.34 7.23
CA LEU A 96 29.92 1.20 8.34
C LEU A 96 29.01 2.42 8.43
N TYR A 97 29.55 3.62 8.22
CA TYR A 97 28.76 4.85 8.15
C TYR A 97 27.69 4.78 7.06
N GLY A 98 28.09 4.36 5.84
CA GLY A 98 27.12 4.19 4.74
C GLY A 98 25.97 3.25 5.12
N ARG A 99 26.28 2.06 5.65
CA ARG A 99 25.26 1.09 6.11
C ARG A 99 24.37 1.66 7.22
N THR A 100 24.93 2.40 8.16
CA THR A 100 24.18 2.99 9.27
C THR A 100 23.22 4.07 8.77
N VAL A 101 23.69 4.93 7.85
CA VAL A 101 22.85 5.98 7.26
C VAL A 101 21.73 5.37 6.42
N ASP A 102 22.03 4.36 5.60
CA ASP A 102 21.02 3.68 4.77
C ASP A 102 19.91 3.06 5.64
N ALA A 103 20.27 2.35 6.71
CA ALA A 103 19.30 1.73 7.63
C ALA A 103 18.49 2.79 8.40
N LEU A 104 19.12 3.88 8.83
CA LEU A 104 18.45 4.99 9.51
C LEU A 104 17.44 5.67 8.59
N GLU A 105 17.84 5.98 7.37
CA GLU A 105 17.00 6.62 6.36
C GLU A 105 15.81 5.75 5.94
N ASP A 106 16.00 4.44 5.80
CA ASP A 106 14.92 3.50 5.50
C ASP A 106 13.86 3.49 6.62
N LEU A 107 14.30 3.46 7.87
CA LEU A 107 13.38 3.46 9.01
C LEU A 107 12.66 4.81 9.18
N GLU A 108 13.34 5.94 8.92
CA GLU A 108 12.74 7.27 8.88
C GLU A 108 11.67 7.36 7.78
N LEU A 109 11.95 6.84 6.59
CA LEU A 109 11.00 6.80 5.47
C LEU A 109 9.76 5.99 5.80
N ARG A 110 9.93 4.80 6.38
CA ARG A 110 8.79 3.97 6.83
C ARG A 110 7.93 4.71 7.87
N ASN A 111 8.55 5.47 8.77
CA ASN A 111 7.80 6.27 9.75
C ASN A 111 6.97 7.39 9.13
N MET A 112 7.28 7.83 7.90
CA MET A 112 6.48 8.81 7.16
C MET A 112 5.24 8.19 6.51
N LEU A 113 5.21 6.86 6.35
CA LEU A 113 4.10 6.11 5.77
C LEU A 113 3.08 5.77 6.84
N ARG A 114 2.10 6.67 7.07
CA ARG A 114 1.13 6.60 8.18
C ARG A 114 -0.31 6.32 7.75
N GLN A 115 -0.61 6.36 6.45
CA GLN A 115 -1.94 6.09 5.95
C GLN A 115 -2.25 4.58 6.03
N GLU A 116 -3.52 4.25 6.20
CA GLU A 116 -3.99 2.87 6.36
C GLU A 116 -3.61 1.99 5.17
N GLU A 117 -3.57 2.57 3.97
CA GLU A 117 -3.24 1.89 2.73
C GLU A 117 -1.72 1.77 2.48
N ASP A 118 -0.88 2.55 3.15
CA ASP A 118 0.57 2.58 2.90
C ASP A 118 1.27 1.21 3.05
N PRO A 119 0.92 0.34 4.01
CA PRO A 119 1.53 -0.98 4.14
C PRO A 119 1.13 -1.98 3.05
N MET A 120 0.14 -1.65 2.22
CA MET A 120 -0.42 -2.57 1.22
C MET A 120 0.53 -2.78 0.04
N ASP A 121 0.27 -3.87 -0.68
CA ASP A 121 0.82 -4.12 -2.00
C ASP A 121 0.32 -3.08 -3.00
N ALA A 122 1.04 -2.89 -4.10
CA ALA A 122 0.71 -1.89 -5.12
C ALA A 122 0.22 -2.53 -6.43
N VAL A 123 -0.76 -1.88 -7.05
CA VAL A 123 -1.11 -2.09 -8.46
C VAL A 123 -0.66 -0.86 -9.24
N LEU A 124 0.27 -1.03 -10.16
CA LEU A 124 0.84 0.02 -10.97
C LEU A 124 0.38 -0.13 -12.42
N LYS A 125 -0.30 0.89 -12.95
CA LYS A 125 -0.78 0.93 -14.33
C LYS A 125 -0.05 2.02 -15.10
N ILE A 126 0.52 1.66 -16.25
CA ILE A 126 1.18 2.59 -17.17
C ILE A 126 0.37 2.66 -18.45
N ASN A 127 0.08 3.86 -18.92
CA ASN A 127 -0.53 4.07 -20.23
C ASN A 127 0.37 4.99 -21.05
N SER A 128 0.60 4.63 -22.32
CA SER A 128 1.25 5.53 -23.26
C SER A 128 0.40 6.77 -23.50
N GLY A 129 1.05 7.92 -23.62
CA GLY A 129 0.40 9.19 -23.87
C GLY A 129 0.55 9.68 -25.30
N ALA A 130 0.52 11.00 -25.49
CA ALA A 130 0.77 11.60 -26.78
C ALA A 130 2.22 11.39 -27.23
N GLY A 131 2.43 10.99 -28.47
CA GLY A 131 3.76 10.75 -29.07
C GLY A 131 3.87 9.51 -29.96
N GLY A 132 2.75 8.81 -30.23
CA GLY A 132 2.73 7.63 -31.12
C GLY A 132 3.67 6.52 -30.63
N THR A 133 4.42 5.89 -31.54
CA THR A 133 5.38 4.80 -31.25
C THR A 133 6.40 5.19 -30.18
N GLU A 134 6.85 6.45 -30.15
CA GLU A 134 7.80 6.96 -29.15
C GLU A 134 7.22 6.91 -27.73
N SER A 135 5.93 7.25 -27.55
CA SER A 135 5.26 7.18 -26.22
C SER A 135 4.99 5.75 -25.78
N GLN A 136 4.78 4.84 -26.73
CA GLN A 136 4.61 3.41 -26.47
C GLN A 136 5.93 2.77 -26.02
N ASP A 137 7.05 3.17 -26.64
CA ASP A 137 8.40 2.77 -26.22
C ASP A 137 8.73 3.35 -24.82
N TRP A 138 8.37 4.61 -24.58
CA TRP A 138 8.53 5.23 -23.27
C TRP A 138 7.78 4.48 -22.17
N ALA A 139 6.55 4.05 -22.42
CA ALA A 139 5.77 3.23 -21.47
C ALA A 139 6.48 1.89 -21.17
N SER A 140 7.11 1.26 -22.18
CA SER A 140 7.92 0.05 -22.00
C SER A 140 9.17 0.30 -21.15
N MET A 141 9.84 1.43 -21.34
CA MET A 141 10.99 1.82 -20.54
C MET A 141 10.62 2.05 -19.08
N LEU A 142 9.48 2.71 -18.81
CA LEU A 142 8.97 2.91 -17.45
C LEU A 142 8.60 1.57 -16.79
N MET A 143 7.96 0.66 -17.52
CA MET A 143 7.67 -0.68 -17.02
C MET A 143 8.95 -1.37 -16.52
N ARG A 144 10.00 -1.38 -17.35
CA ARG A 144 11.29 -1.97 -16.99
C ARG A 144 11.91 -1.29 -15.78
N MET A 145 11.84 0.03 -15.69
CA MET A 145 12.35 0.82 -14.56
C MET A 145 11.70 0.39 -13.24
N TYR A 146 10.37 0.27 -13.20
CA TYR A 146 9.66 -0.15 -11.99
C TYR A 146 9.86 -1.62 -11.66
N MET A 147 9.98 -2.49 -12.66
CA MET A 147 10.33 -3.90 -12.42
C MET A 147 11.70 -4.04 -11.74
N ARG A 148 12.69 -3.28 -12.19
CA ARG A 148 14.03 -3.28 -11.58
C ARG A 148 14.05 -2.67 -10.18
N TRP A 149 13.26 -1.62 -9.97
CA TRP A 149 13.09 -1.08 -8.63
C TRP A 149 12.47 -2.12 -7.68
N ALA A 150 11.42 -2.81 -8.11
CA ALA A 150 10.80 -3.87 -7.33
C ALA A 150 11.78 -5.01 -7.03
N GLU A 151 12.56 -5.45 -8.01
CA GLU A 151 13.57 -6.49 -7.86
C GLU A 151 14.66 -6.09 -6.86
N SER A 152 15.17 -4.86 -6.93
CA SER A 152 16.20 -4.35 -6.01
C SER A 152 15.72 -4.25 -4.55
N HIS A 153 14.40 -4.10 -4.33
CA HIS A 153 13.77 -4.09 -3.01
C HIS A 153 13.28 -5.48 -2.55
N GLY A 154 13.54 -6.52 -3.34
CA GLY A 154 13.09 -7.89 -3.03
C GLY A 154 11.59 -8.07 -3.14
N TYR A 155 10.89 -7.20 -3.87
CA TYR A 155 9.46 -7.29 -4.11
C TYR A 155 9.15 -8.22 -5.28
N LYS A 156 8.05 -8.94 -5.17
CA LYS A 156 7.56 -9.78 -6.26
C LYS A 156 6.75 -8.91 -7.23
N CYS A 157 7.15 -8.89 -8.50
CA CYS A 157 6.45 -8.15 -9.55
C CYS A 157 5.79 -9.12 -10.54
N THR A 158 4.48 -8.97 -10.74
CA THR A 158 3.68 -9.79 -11.66
C THR A 158 2.93 -8.89 -12.64
N VAL A 159 3.08 -9.15 -13.94
CA VAL A 159 2.32 -8.44 -14.98
C VAL A 159 0.96 -9.10 -15.11
N SER A 160 -0.12 -8.37 -14.82
CA SER A 160 -1.50 -8.88 -14.87
C SER A 160 -2.26 -8.52 -16.13
N ASN A 161 -1.89 -7.41 -16.79
CA ASN A 161 -2.44 -7.02 -18.08
C ASN A 161 -1.35 -6.37 -18.93
N TYR A 162 -1.32 -6.69 -20.22
CA TYR A 162 -0.32 -6.20 -21.15
C TYR A 162 -0.95 -6.03 -22.54
N GLN A 163 -0.83 -4.83 -23.08
CA GLN A 163 -1.28 -4.52 -24.44
C GLN A 163 -0.13 -3.96 -25.25
N ASP A 164 0.26 -4.69 -26.29
CA ASP A 164 1.34 -4.29 -27.21
C ASP A 164 1.07 -2.94 -27.87
N GLY A 165 2.14 -2.25 -28.19
CA GLY A 165 2.14 -1.07 -29.05
C GLY A 165 1.81 -1.43 -30.52
N ASP A 166 1.59 -0.41 -31.35
CA ASP A 166 1.25 -0.63 -32.76
C ASP A 166 2.45 -1.12 -33.58
N GLU A 167 3.63 -0.57 -33.33
CA GLU A 167 4.89 -0.91 -34.01
C GLU A 167 5.96 -1.35 -33.02
N ALA A 168 5.98 -0.72 -31.84
CA ALA A 168 6.92 -1.02 -30.76
C ALA A 168 6.36 -0.58 -29.41
N GLY A 169 6.93 -1.07 -28.32
CA GLY A 169 6.58 -0.66 -26.96
C GLY A 169 5.22 -1.17 -26.51
N ILE A 170 4.55 -0.42 -25.63
CA ILE A 170 3.36 -0.84 -24.90
C ILE A 170 2.31 0.28 -24.91
N LYS A 171 1.05 -0.05 -25.22
CA LYS A 171 -0.08 0.88 -25.04
C LYS A 171 -0.48 1.00 -23.59
N THR A 172 -0.66 -0.12 -22.92
CA THR A 172 -1.06 -0.22 -21.54
C THR A 172 -0.44 -1.43 -20.89
N VAL A 173 0.03 -1.28 -19.67
CA VAL A 173 0.46 -2.40 -18.82
C VAL A 173 -0.05 -2.18 -17.39
N THR A 174 -0.44 -3.28 -16.75
CA THR A 174 -0.78 -3.30 -15.32
C THR A 174 0.11 -4.33 -14.63
N MET A 175 0.79 -3.91 -13.58
CA MET A 175 1.68 -4.74 -12.77
C MET A 175 1.20 -4.76 -11.33
N GLN A 176 1.28 -5.92 -10.69
CA GLN A 176 1.12 -6.07 -9.25
C GLN A 176 2.50 -6.17 -8.62
N ILE A 177 2.77 -5.35 -7.63
CA ILE A 177 4.03 -5.32 -6.89
C ILE A 177 3.70 -5.68 -5.45
N GLU A 178 4.05 -6.91 -5.07
CA GLU A 178 3.78 -7.50 -3.78
C GLU A 178 4.99 -7.28 -2.86
N GLY A 179 4.79 -6.55 -1.78
CA GLY A 179 5.82 -6.27 -0.80
C GLY A 179 5.37 -5.22 0.21
N GLU A 180 5.94 -5.26 1.38
CA GLU A 180 5.56 -4.38 2.47
C GLU A 180 5.85 -2.91 2.14
N PHE A 181 4.83 -2.06 2.33
CA PHE A 181 4.84 -0.65 1.95
C PHE A 181 5.04 -0.37 0.45
N ALA A 182 4.85 -1.36 -0.42
CA ALA A 182 5.01 -1.17 -1.87
C ALA A 182 4.13 -0.02 -2.38
N TYR A 183 2.86 0.04 -1.94
CA TYR A 183 1.98 1.16 -2.28
C TYR A 183 2.46 2.48 -1.67
N GLY A 184 2.83 2.48 -0.40
CA GLY A 184 3.29 3.69 0.31
C GLY A 184 4.46 4.37 -0.38
N TYR A 185 5.43 3.60 -0.88
CA TYR A 185 6.55 4.14 -1.65
C TYR A 185 6.12 4.59 -3.06
N LEU A 186 5.41 3.73 -3.78
CA LEU A 186 5.09 3.95 -5.20
C LEU A 186 3.96 4.97 -5.43
N LYS A 187 3.13 5.32 -4.41
CA LYS A 187 2.13 6.39 -4.53
C LYS A 187 2.74 7.72 -4.96
N SER A 188 4.02 7.94 -4.65
CA SER A 188 4.80 9.10 -5.09
C SER A 188 4.96 9.17 -6.62
N GLU A 189 4.86 8.06 -7.33
CA GLU A 189 5.04 7.95 -8.77
C GLU A 189 3.76 8.25 -9.58
N ASN A 190 2.64 8.50 -8.90
CA ASN A 190 1.38 8.86 -9.54
C ASN A 190 1.49 10.17 -10.34
N GLY A 191 1.28 10.08 -11.65
CA GLY A 191 1.24 11.26 -12.52
C GLY A 191 1.77 11.03 -13.91
N VAL A 192 2.11 12.14 -14.59
CA VAL A 192 2.61 12.12 -15.97
C VAL A 192 4.13 12.21 -15.98
N HIS A 193 4.77 11.28 -16.66
CA HIS A 193 6.22 11.21 -16.86
C HIS A 193 6.58 11.64 -18.28
N ARG A 194 7.45 12.63 -18.39
CA ARG A 194 7.89 13.22 -19.65
C ARG A 194 9.26 12.72 -20.05
N LEU A 195 9.38 12.14 -21.22
CA LEU A 195 10.66 11.81 -21.85
C LEU A 195 11.05 12.88 -22.88
N VAL A 196 12.31 13.27 -22.88
CA VAL A 196 12.93 14.08 -23.93
C VAL A 196 14.21 13.42 -24.36
N ARG A 197 14.28 12.98 -25.63
CA ARG A 197 15.47 12.35 -26.22
C ARG A 197 15.47 12.48 -27.74
N VAL A 198 16.64 12.22 -28.35
CA VAL A 198 16.72 11.94 -29.80
C VAL A 198 15.99 10.63 -30.07
N SER A 199 14.96 10.68 -30.92
CA SER A 199 14.10 9.51 -31.19
C SER A 199 14.81 8.47 -32.03
N PRO A 200 14.87 7.18 -31.62
CA PRO A 200 15.37 6.10 -32.43
C PRO A 200 14.42 5.73 -33.60
N TYR A 201 13.16 6.17 -33.54
CA TYR A 201 12.14 5.91 -34.57
C TYR A 201 12.06 7.04 -35.63
N ASN A 202 12.81 8.11 -35.46
CA ASN A 202 12.82 9.23 -36.41
C ASN A 202 14.08 9.19 -37.26
N ALA A 203 13.93 8.92 -38.56
CA ALA A 203 15.06 8.81 -39.50
C ALA A 203 15.91 10.11 -39.57
N GLN A 204 15.37 11.26 -39.19
CA GLN A 204 16.07 12.55 -39.18
C GLN A 204 16.79 12.81 -37.84
N GLY A 205 16.73 11.89 -36.86
CA GLY A 205 17.33 12.07 -35.54
C GLY A 205 16.79 13.27 -34.77
N LYS A 206 15.52 13.62 -34.95
CA LYS A 206 14.92 14.76 -34.21
C LYS A 206 14.76 14.46 -32.74
N ARG A 207 14.97 15.50 -31.93
CA ARG A 207 14.64 15.48 -30.51
C ARG A 207 13.13 15.50 -30.34
N MET A 208 12.60 14.47 -29.67
CA MET A 208 11.17 14.28 -29.46
C MET A 208 10.81 14.37 -27.99
N THR A 209 9.57 14.72 -27.73
CA THR A 209 9.00 14.74 -26.38
C THR A 209 7.82 13.78 -26.36
N SER A 210 7.82 12.86 -25.41
CA SER A 210 6.78 11.84 -25.23
C SER A 210 6.30 11.80 -23.78
N PHE A 211 5.06 11.42 -23.60
CA PHE A 211 4.42 11.34 -22.30
C PHE A 211 3.89 9.93 -22.05
N ALA A 212 3.95 9.52 -20.80
CA ALA A 212 3.24 8.34 -20.31
C ALA A 212 2.68 8.64 -18.93
N SER A 213 1.51 8.12 -18.62
CA SER A 213 0.93 8.21 -17.29
C SER A 213 1.21 6.97 -16.48
N VAL A 214 1.61 7.18 -15.23
CA VAL A 214 1.74 6.13 -14.21
C VAL A 214 0.63 6.37 -13.19
N PHE A 215 -0.07 5.29 -12.87
CA PHE A 215 -1.14 5.32 -11.88
C PHE A 215 -0.96 4.16 -10.91
N VAL A 216 -0.83 4.48 -9.62
CA VAL A 216 -0.59 3.52 -8.55
C VAL A 216 -1.79 3.51 -7.61
N THR A 217 -2.30 2.32 -7.32
CA THR A 217 -3.38 2.09 -6.36
C THR A 217 -2.99 0.98 -5.39
N PRO A 218 -3.53 0.98 -4.17
CA PRO A 218 -3.33 -0.15 -3.27
C PRO A 218 -3.99 -1.41 -3.84
N LEU A 219 -3.36 -2.56 -3.64
CA LEU A 219 -3.97 -3.86 -3.94
C LEU A 219 -4.91 -4.20 -2.78
N VAL A 220 -6.20 -4.00 -3.00
CA VAL A 220 -7.23 -4.36 -2.02
C VAL A 220 -7.61 -5.80 -2.22
N ASP A 221 -7.65 -6.59 -1.14
CA ASP A 221 -8.12 -7.99 -1.18
C ASP A 221 -9.56 -8.07 -1.71
N ASP A 222 -9.81 -9.01 -2.63
CA ASP A 222 -11.11 -9.19 -3.26
C ASP A 222 -12.14 -9.94 -2.38
N SER A 223 -11.72 -10.49 -1.26
CA SER A 223 -12.60 -11.17 -0.31
C SER A 223 -13.39 -10.17 0.52
N ILE A 224 -14.65 -9.92 0.15
CA ILE A 224 -15.61 -9.24 1.02
C ILE A 224 -16.18 -10.28 1.97
N GLU A 225 -15.64 -10.39 3.16
CA GLU A 225 -16.24 -11.20 4.19
C GLU A 225 -17.37 -10.44 4.90
N VAL A 226 -18.54 -11.04 4.93
CA VAL A 226 -19.70 -10.49 5.63
C VAL A 226 -19.87 -11.22 6.95
N TYR A 227 -19.56 -10.54 8.05
CA TYR A 227 -19.86 -11.03 9.38
C TYR A 227 -21.22 -10.51 9.84
N VAL A 228 -22.08 -11.43 10.28
CA VAL A 228 -23.37 -11.10 10.91
C VAL A 228 -23.25 -11.38 12.40
N ASP A 229 -23.30 -10.32 13.21
CA ASP A 229 -23.30 -10.44 14.67
C ASP A 229 -24.62 -11.07 15.16
N PRO A 230 -24.62 -12.27 15.71
CA PRO A 230 -25.85 -12.93 16.17
C PRO A 230 -26.58 -12.18 17.27
N SER A 231 -25.86 -11.37 18.07
CA SER A 231 -26.45 -10.59 19.17
C SER A 231 -27.35 -9.46 18.69
N ARG A 232 -27.17 -9.01 17.43
CA ARG A 232 -27.92 -7.94 16.79
C ARG A 232 -29.04 -8.45 15.89
N VAL A 233 -29.28 -9.77 15.87
CA VAL A 233 -30.34 -10.41 15.09
C VAL A 233 -31.49 -10.70 16.02
N SER A 234 -32.68 -10.19 15.70
CA SER A 234 -33.95 -10.56 16.36
C SER A 234 -34.89 -11.20 15.36
N TRP A 235 -35.76 -12.09 15.87
CA TRP A 235 -36.65 -12.90 15.07
C TRP A 235 -38.10 -12.73 15.53
N ASP A 236 -38.98 -12.34 14.60
CA ASP A 236 -40.42 -12.35 14.78
C ASP A 236 -41.03 -13.45 13.92
N LEU A 237 -41.92 -14.21 14.52
CA LEU A 237 -42.68 -15.24 13.82
C LEU A 237 -44.09 -14.73 13.52
N PHE A 238 -44.53 -15.00 12.32
CA PHE A 238 -45.89 -14.60 11.92
C PHE A 238 -46.57 -15.66 11.04
N ARG A 239 -47.85 -15.55 10.92
CA ARG A 239 -48.62 -16.45 10.07
C ARG A 239 -48.55 -15.96 8.63
N SER A 240 -48.07 -16.82 7.73
CA SER A 240 -48.10 -16.52 6.32
C SER A 240 -49.55 -16.44 5.80
N GLY A 241 -49.98 -15.25 5.41
CA GLY A 241 -51.28 -15.05 4.78
C GLY A 241 -51.27 -15.59 3.35
N GLY A 242 -52.19 -16.46 2.98
CA GLY A 242 -52.34 -16.99 1.63
C GLY A 242 -53.53 -17.87 1.47
N ALA A 243 -54.05 -18.08 0.25
CA ALA A 243 -55.09 -19.02 -0.11
C ALA A 243 -54.61 -20.47 0.07
N GLY A 244 -54.75 -21.04 1.24
CA GLY A 244 -54.35 -22.40 1.57
C GLY A 244 -55.16 -22.98 2.68
N GLY A 245 -55.35 -24.31 2.73
CA GLY A 245 -56.27 -25.06 3.60
C GLY A 245 -56.07 -24.83 5.12
N GLN A 246 -56.89 -25.47 5.95
CA GLN A 246 -57.02 -25.28 7.42
C GLN A 246 -55.69 -25.26 8.23
N ASN A 247 -54.61 -25.79 7.72
CA ASN A 247 -53.31 -25.79 8.40
C ASN A 247 -52.49 -24.50 8.22
N VAL A 248 -52.71 -23.70 7.16
CA VAL A 248 -51.97 -22.45 6.89
C VAL A 248 -52.33 -21.37 7.93
N ASN A 249 -53.53 -21.43 8.47
CA ASN A 249 -54.00 -20.48 9.47
C ASN A 249 -53.67 -20.83 10.93
N LYS A 250 -53.05 -21.99 11.18
CA LYS A 250 -52.72 -22.47 12.52
C LYS A 250 -51.25 -22.49 12.88
N VAL A 251 -50.36 -22.45 11.88
CA VAL A 251 -48.92 -22.57 12.12
C VAL A 251 -48.20 -21.29 11.68
N GLU A 252 -47.38 -20.75 12.55
CA GLU A 252 -46.57 -19.56 12.28
C GLU A 252 -45.30 -19.98 11.55
N THR A 253 -45.38 -20.08 10.22
CA THR A 253 -44.23 -20.49 9.35
C THR A 253 -43.48 -19.29 8.80
N GLY A 254 -44.10 -18.11 8.72
CA GLY A 254 -43.45 -16.88 8.28
C GLY A 254 -42.44 -16.37 9.30
N VAL A 255 -41.32 -15.93 8.81
CA VAL A 255 -40.20 -15.44 9.63
C VAL A 255 -39.86 -14.03 9.20
N ARG A 256 -39.76 -13.16 10.19
CA ARG A 256 -39.25 -11.79 10.02
C ARG A 256 -37.94 -11.66 10.81
N LEU A 257 -36.86 -11.40 10.11
CA LEU A 257 -35.53 -11.11 10.67
C LEU A 257 -35.36 -9.61 10.76
N ARG A 258 -34.97 -9.11 11.93
CA ARG A 258 -34.53 -7.74 12.13
C ARG A 258 -33.08 -7.75 12.52
N TYR A 259 -32.25 -7.00 11.79
CA TYR A 259 -30.84 -6.85 12.06
C TYR A 259 -30.52 -5.38 12.30
N GLN A 260 -29.92 -5.08 13.45
CA GLN A 260 -29.42 -3.74 13.76
C GLN A 260 -28.02 -3.60 13.14
N TYR A 261 -28.03 -3.12 11.89
CA TYR A 261 -26.77 -2.84 11.17
C TYR A 261 -26.14 -1.59 11.75
N LYS A 262 -24.84 -1.66 12.06
CA LYS A 262 -24.02 -0.51 12.38
C LYS A 262 -22.97 -0.37 11.32
N ASP A 263 -22.96 0.78 10.65
CA ASP A 263 -21.95 1.08 9.67
C ASP A 263 -20.56 1.18 10.34
N PRO A 264 -19.56 0.39 9.93
CA PRO A 264 -18.23 0.41 10.55
C PRO A 264 -17.48 1.72 10.35
N ASP A 265 -17.76 2.47 9.25
CA ASP A 265 -17.06 3.69 8.90
C ASP A 265 -17.71 4.95 9.51
N THR A 266 -19.04 5.05 9.44
CA THR A 266 -19.79 6.23 9.91
C THR A 266 -20.33 6.06 11.31
N GLY A 267 -20.45 4.82 11.80
CA GLY A 267 -21.08 4.50 13.08
C GLY A 267 -22.61 4.64 13.08
N GLU A 268 -23.21 4.97 11.93
CA GLU A 268 -24.67 5.07 11.79
C GLU A 268 -25.34 3.72 11.99
N GLU A 269 -26.47 3.73 12.69
CA GLU A 269 -27.27 2.52 12.96
C GLU A 269 -28.56 2.51 12.13
N GLU A 270 -28.83 1.40 11.47
CA GLU A 270 -29.99 1.20 10.61
C GLU A 270 -30.61 -0.18 10.89
N GLU A 271 -31.93 -0.29 10.92
CA GLU A 271 -32.61 -1.57 11.01
C GLU A 271 -32.85 -2.17 9.62
N ILE A 272 -32.28 -3.35 9.36
CA ILE A 272 -32.55 -4.15 8.16
C ILE A 272 -33.63 -5.17 8.49
N LEU A 273 -34.75 -5.10 7.76
CA LEU A 273 -35.92 -5.98 7.92
C LEU A 273 -36.01 -6.95 6.74
N ILE A 274 -36.03 -8.25 7.01
CA ILE A 274 -36.16 -9.29 5.99
C ILE A 274 -37.32 -10.23 6.38
N GLU A 275 -38.28 -10.37 5.49
CA GLU A 275 -39.40 -11.32 5.65
C GLU A 275 -39.23 -12.49 4.67
N ASN A 276 -39.45 -13.69 5.17
CA ASN A 276 -39.42 -14.90 4.33
C ASN A 276 -40.62 -15.81 4.68
N THR A 277 -41.36 -16.22 3.64
CA THR A 277 -42.56 -17.09 3.74
C THR A 277 -42.54 -18.17 2.64
N GLU A 278 -41.40 -18.39 1.97
CA GLU A 278 -41.28 -19.27 0.79
C GLU A 278 -41.53 -20.73 1.13
N SER A 279 -41.06 -21.17 2.29
CA SER A 279 -41.22 -22.57 2.72
C SER A 279 -42.35 -22.77 3.72
N ARG A 280 -42.88 -23.97 3.74
CA ARG A 280 -43.82 -24.42 4.79
C ARG A 280 -43.14 -24.77 6.12
N LYS A 281 -41.79 -24.80 6.11
CA LYS A 281 -40.98 -25.09 7.29
C LYS A 281 -40.34 -23.80 7.81
N GLN A 282 -40.58 -23.48 9.06
CA GLN A 282 -40.05 -22.33 9.74
C GLN A 282 -38.50 -22.26 9.70
N LEU A 283 -37.86 -23.42 9.87
CA LEU A 283 -36.37 -23.49 9.88
C LEU A 283 -35.76 -23.08 8.53
N GLU A 284 -36.34 -23.56 7.41
CA GLU A 284 -35.90 -23.21 6.05
C GLU A 284 -36.12 -21.71 5.77
N ASN A 285 -37.23 -21.13 6.27
CA ASN A 285 -37.45 -19.69 6.14
C ASN A 285 -36.44 -18.87 6.94
N ARG A 286 -36.00 -19.33 8.12
CA ARG A 286 -34.91 -18.68 8.88
C ARG A 286 -33.58 -18.72 8.14
N GLU A 287 -33.20 -19.88 7.58
CA GLU A 287 -31.99 -20.03 6.81
C GLU A 287 -31.99 -19.14 5.55
N ASN A 288 -33.13 -19.09 4.86
CA ASN A 288 -33.29 -18.23 3.69
C ASN A 288 -33.19 -16.74 4.07
N ALA A 289 -33.86 -16.29 5.16
CA ALA A 289 -33.76 -14.92 5.64
C ALA A 289 -32.34 -14.53 6.02
N MET A 290 -31.59 -15.43 6.67
CA MET A 290 -30.17 -15.20 6.98
C MET A 290 -29.30 -15.10 5.72
N ARG A 291 -29.55 -15.92 4.69
CA ARG A 291 -28.86 -15.85 3.41
C ARG A 291 -29.14 -14.53 2.70
N LEU A 292 -30.39 -14.06 2.70
CA LEU A 292 -30.77 -12.76 2.14
C LEU A 292 -30.11 -11.61 2.88
N LEU A 293 -30.01 -11.67 4.23
CA LEU A 293 -29.29 -10.67 5.02
C LEU A 293 -27.81 -10.60 4.60
N LYS A 294 -27.13 -11.75 4.53
CA LYS A 294 -25.72 -11.81 4.10
C LYS A 294 -25.55 -11.24 2.69
N SER A 295 -26.46 -11.54 1.76
CA SER A 295 -26.43 -10.99 0.41
C SER A 295 -26.58 -9.47 0.40
N GLN A 296 -27.52 -8.90 1.16
CA GLN A 296 -27.70 -7.45 1.26
C GLN A 296 -26.48 -6.74 1.86
N LEU A 297 -25.89 -7.32 2.90
CA LEU A 297 -24.67 -6.77 3.52
C LEU A 297 -23.47 -6.85 2.57
N TYR A 298 -23.34 -7.94 1.81
CA TYR A 298 -22.33 -8.08 0.77
C TYR A 298 -22.47 -7.02 -0.33
N ASP A 299 -23.70 -6.81 -0.82
CA ASP A 299 -23.96 -5.79 -1.84
C ASP A 299 -23.62 -4.38 -1.34
N ARG A 300 -23.94 -4.06 -0.07
CA ARG A 300 -23.58 -2.77 0.54
C ARG A 300 -22.05 -2.60 0.63
N ALA A 301 -21.33 -3.60 1.10
CA ALA A 301 -19.89 -3.58 1.17
C ALA A 301 -19.24 -3.44 -0.23
N LEU A 302 -19.79 -4.14 -1.24
CA LEU A 302 -19.35 -4.03 -2.63
C LEU A 302 -19.58 -2.63 -3.20
N GLN A 303 -20.74 -2.00 -2.92
CA GLN A 303 -21.04 -0.64 -3.37
C GLN A 303 -20.11 0.39 -2.74
N LYS A 304 -19.84 0.29 -1.43
CA LYS A 304 -18.88 1.15 -0.73
C LYS A 304 -17.49 1.02 -1.34
N ARG A 305 -17.05 -0.19 -1.58
CA ARG A 305 -15.76 -0.46 -2.21
C ARG A 305 -15.66 0.14 -3.62
N LYS A 306 -16.72 -0.02 -4.44
CA LYS A 306 -16.78 0.59 -5.77
C LYS A 306 -16.76 2.12 -5.70
N ALA A 307 -17.43 2.73 -4.71
CA ALA A 307 -17.42 4.17 -4.51
C ALA A 307 -16.02 4.67 -4.12
N LYS A 308 -15.35 4.00 -3.17
CA LYS A 308 -13.95 4.30 -2.79
C LYS A 308 -13.00 4.15 -3.99
N GLN A 309 -13.16 3.09 -4.78
CA GLN A 309 -12.36 2.88 -6.00
C GLN A 309 -12.64 3.94 -7.07
N ALA A 310 -13.91 4.35 -7.25
CA ALA A 310 -14.27 5.42 -8.19
C ALA A 310 -13.70 6.77 -7.75
N GLU A 311 -13.62 7.06 -6.45
CA GLU A 311 -13.00 8.26 -5.90
C GLU A 311 -11.48 8.27 -6.18
N ILE A 312 -10.79 7.15 -5.94
CA ILE A 312 -9.38 6.94 -6.31
C ILE A 312 -9.19 7.13 -7.82
N GLU A 313 -10.11 6.61 -8.65
CA GLU A 313 -10.06 6.77 -10.10
C GLU A 313 -10.36 8.20 -10.57
N ALA A 314 -11.22 8.92 -9.90
CA ALA A 314 -11.51 10.33 -10.21
C ALA A 314 -10.29 11.23 -10.01
N GLY A 315 -9.35 10.85 -9.13
CA GLY A 315 -8.06 11.51 -8.93
C GLY A 315 -7.08 11.37 -10.10
N LYS A 316 -7.39 10.55 -11.12
CA LYS A 316 -6.54 10.40 -12.31
C LYS A 316 -6.46 11.71 -13.07
N LYS A 317 -5.30 12.35 -13.06
CA LYS A 317 -5.02 13.53 -13.91
C LYS A 317 -4.96 13.09 -15.38
N LYS A 318 -5.58 13.86 -16.28
CA LYS A 318 -5.44 13.65 -17.72
C LYS A 318 -3.97 13.79 -18.13
N ILE A 319 -3.59 13.05 -19.20
CA ILE A 319 -2.26 13.17 -19.80
C ILE A 319 -2.19 14.49 -20.58
N GLU A 320 -1.83 15.55 -19.91
CA GLU A 320 -1.73 16.92 -20.46
C GLU A 320 -0.34 17.50 -20.16
N TRP A 321 0.09 18.48 -20.97
CA TRP A 321 1.41 19.12 -20.83
C TRP A 321 1.65 19.76 -19.46
N GLY A 322 0.60 20.23 -18.79
CA GLY A 322 0.68 20.91 -17.49
C GLY A 322 0.68 19.98 -16.26
N SER A 323 0.44 18.68 -16.42
CA SER A 323 0.29 17.72 -15.29
C SER A 323 1.50 16.82 -15.10
N GLN A 324 2.64 17.13 -15.70
CA GLN A 324 3.86 16.32 -15.57
C GLN A 324 4.45 16.43 -14.17
N ILE A 325 4.77 15.27 -13.57
CA ILE A 325 5.45 15.22 -12.27
C ILE A 325 6.97 15.14 -12.40
N ARG A 326 7.47 14.45 -13.44
CA ARG A 326 8.90 14.23 -13.64
C ARG A 326 9.29 14.29 -15.11
N SER A 327 10.44 14.91 -15.40
CA SER A 327 11.04 14.98 -16.73
C SER A 327 12.35 14.21 -16.78
N TYR A 328 12.51 13.40 -17.81
CA TYR A 328 13.68 12.59 -18.13
C TYR A 328 14.29 13.12 -19.42
N VAL A 329 15.39 13.84 -19.31
CA VAL A 329 16.09 14.47 -20.45
C VAL A 329 17.41 13.73 -20.68
N PHE A 330 17.41 12.84 -21.65
CA PHE A 330 18.55 11.95 -21.89
C PHE A 330 19.78 12.71 -22.44
N ASP A 331 19.55 13.63 -23.36
CA ASP A 331 20.62 14.39 -23.99
C ASP A 331 21.36 15.28 -22.97
N ASP A 332 20.63 15.90 -22.06
CA ASP A 332 21.18 16.76 -21.01
C ASP A 332 21.61 15.96 -19.75
N ARG A 333 21.48 14.64 -19.77
CA ARG A 333 21.72 13.73 -18.63
C ARG A 333 21.07 14.26 -17.35
N ARG A 334 19.76 14.46 -17.37
CA ARG A 334 19.03 15.01 -16.23
C ARG A 334 17.66 14.35 -16.07
N VAL A 335 17.39 13.90 -14.85
CA VAL A 335 16.04 13.55 -14.39
C VAL A 335 15.65 14.51 -13.28
N LYS A 336 14.51 15.19 -13.41
CA LYS A 336 14.03 16.18 -12.44
C LYS A 336 12.57 15.94 -12.10
N ASP A 337 12.25 15.84 -10.80
CA ASP A 337 10.90 15.91 -10.28
C ASP A 337 10.49 17.38 -10.09
N HIS A 338 9.34 17.76 -10.65
CA HIS A 338 8.86 19.14 -10.62
C HIS A 338 8.15 19.53 -9.33
N ARG A 339 7.76 18.53 -8.53
CA ARG A 339 7.06 18.73 -7.25
C ARG A 339 8.03 19.07 -6.13
N THR A 340 9.13 18.34 -6.04
CA THR A 340 10.14 18.45 -4.99
C THR A 340 11.41 19.19 -5.43
N ASN A 341 11.54 19.47 -6.72
CA ASN A 341 12.77 19.97 -7.35
C ASN A 341 13.99 19.05 -7.21
N TYR A 342 13.82 17.83 -6.69
CA TYR A 342 14.91 16.84 -6.66
C TYR A 342 15.32 16.48 -8.09
N GLN A 343 16.64 16.43 -8.33
CA GLN A 343 17.19 16.09 -9.64
C GLN A 343 18.47 15.28 -9.51
N THR A 344 18.74 14.46 -10.54
CA THR A 344 19.98 13.69 -10.67
C THR A 344 20.48 13.69 -12.10
N SER A 345 21.80 13.57 -12.28
CA SER A 345 22.45 13.35 -13.59
C SER A 345 22.60 11.87 -13.97
N ASP A 346 22.34 10.94 -13.02
CA ASP A 346 22.43 9.49 -13.25
C ASP A 346 21.14 8.96 -13.91
N VAL A 347 20.92 9.37 -15.17
CA VAL A 347 19.73 8.93 -15.95
C VAL A 347 19.68 7.41 -16.07
N ASN A 348 20.83 6.77 -16.31
CA ASN A 348 20.90 5.32 -16.47
C ASN A 348 20.53 4.61 -15.16
N GLY A 349 21.07 5.07 -14.02
CA GLY A 349 20.72 4.52 -12.72
C GLY A 349 19.23 4.64 -12.42
N VAL A 350 18.61 5.78 -12.76
CA VAL A 350 17.15 5.94 -12.62
C VAL A 350 16.40 4.93 -13.49
N MET A 351 16.79 4.78 -14.76
CA MET A 351 16.16 3.80 -15.67
C MET A 351 16.44 2.34 -15.25
N ASP A 352 17.46 2.11 -14.44
CA ASP A 352 17.77 0.83 -13.81
C ASP A 352 17.15 0.66 -12.42
N GLY A 353 16.22 1.54 -12.03
CA GLY A 353 15.38 1.40 -10.82
C GLY A 353 15.85 2.20 -9.60
N LYS A 354 16.87 3.08 -9.71
CA LYS A 354 17.28 3.95 -8.58
C LYS A 354 16.29 5.11 -8.38
N LEU A 355 15.14 4.82 -7.79
CA LEU A 355 14.05 5.80 -7.58
C LEU A 355 14.01 6.37 -6.16
N ASP A 356 14.75 5.79 -5.21
CA ASP A 356 14.63 6.08 -3.78
C ASP A 356 14.84 7.56 -3.43
N GLY A 357 15.75 8.25 -4.12
CA GLY A 357 15.95 9.68 -3.94
C GLY A 357 14.72 10.53 -4.29
N PHE A 358 13.97 10.15 -5.33
CA PHE A 358 12.71 10.81 -5.71
C PHE A 358 11.59 10.49 -4.73
N ILE A 359 11.45 9.23 -4.35
CA ILE A 359 10.46 8.74 -3.38
C ILE A 359 10.68 9.44 -2.03
N LYS A 360 11.92 9.45 -1.54
CA LYS A 360 12.31 10.11 -0.29
C LYS A 360 11.98 11.61 -0.30
N SER A 361 12.40 12.31 -1.34
CA SER A 361 12.10 13.74 -1.48
C SER A 361 10.61 14.04 -1.47
N TYR A 362 9.80 13.19 -2.14
CA TYR A 362 8.36 13.34 -2.15
C TYR A 362 7.75 13.10 -0.77
N LEU A 363 8.14 12.03 -0.08
CA LEU A 363 7.62 11.72 1.24
C LEU A 363 8.01 12.79 2.27
N MET A 364 9.23 13.31 2.20
CA MET A 364 9.67 14.41 3.10
C MET A 364 8.86 15.69 2.91
N GLU A 365 8.46 16.01 1.68
CA GLU A 365 7.73 17.26 1.38
C GLU A 365 6.22 17.13 1.63
N PHE A 366 5.63 15.96 1.34
CA PHE A 366 4.18 15.79 1.33
C PHE A 366 3.63 14.89 2.46
N ALA A 367 4.43 14.01 3.06
CA ALA A 367 3.97 13.17 4.17
C ALA A 367 4.05 13.84 5.56
N GLY A 368 4.75 14.97 5.69
CA GLY A 368 4.87 15.76 6.93
C GLY A 368 3.82 16.85 7.11
N GLY A 369 2.84 16.95 6.22
CA GLY A 369 1.92 18.09 6.10
C GLY A 369 0.45 17.83 6.45
N GLU A 370 0.12 16.74 7.20
CA GLU A 370 -1.22 16.54 7.80
C GLU A 370 -1.14 16.15 9.27
#